data_410bf94d97aaac2c1ba45f432685d671
#
_entry.id   410bf94d97aaac2c1ba45f432685d671
#
_cell.length_a   1.000
_cell.length_b   1.000
_cell.length_c   1.000
_cell.angle_alpha   90.00
_cell.angle_beta   90.00
_cell.angle_gamma   90.00
#
_symmetry.space_group_name_H-M   'P 1'
#
loop_
_entity.id
_entity.type
_entity.pdbx_description
1 polymer ?
#
loop_
_entity_poly.entity_id
_entity_poly.type
_entity_poly.pdbx_seq_one_letter_code
_entity_poly.pdbx_strand_id
1 'polypeptide(L)'
;MKEKWMKSSRWLLPVGSLIMGVTLTAAPVPRHQDPQQPAPDNTKQNKNQTNPSADQQKMNAADRELTRKIRKAIHDDSNLSTYAHNIKIISQDGKVTLRGPVRSEEEKTNIEAKAVAAAGQDNVSNELQVAPPKN
;
A
#
# COMPACT_ATOMS: atom_id res chain seq x y z
N MET A 1 -44.01 1.04 6.38
CA MET A 1 -44.37 1.83 5.20
C MET A 1 -43.27 1.55 4.18
N LYS A 2 -43.51 0.63 3.23
CA LYS A 2 -43.98 0.84 1.83
C LYS A 2 -42.90 1.65 1.06
N GLU A 3 -42.32 1.24 -0.01
CA GLU A 3 -42.67 0.60 -1.27
C GLU A 3 -41.37 0.19 -1.97
N LYS A 4 -41.08 -1.03 -2.42
CA LYS A 4 -41.53 -1.62 -3.66
C LYS A 4 -41.18 -0.81 -4.92
N TRP A 5 -40.13 -1.21 -5.66
CA TRP A 5 -40.12 -1.06 -7.12
C TRP A 5 -39.40 -2.23 -7.76
N MET A 6 -40.24 -3.22 -8.10
CA MET A 6 -39.99 -4.13 -9.23
C MET A 6 -40.31 -3.37 -10.52
N LYS A 7 -39.47 -3.45 -11.54
CA LYS A 7 -39.92 -3.42 -12.94
C LYS A 7 -38.99 -4.25 -13.81
N SER A 8 -39.50 -5.42 -14.09
CA SER A 8 -39.22 -6.25 -15.25
C SER A 8 -39.53 -5.49 -16.55
N SER A 9 -38.65 -5.57 -17.50
CA SER A 9 -39.01 -5.27 -18.92
C SER A 9 -38.42 -6.36 -19.79
N ARG A 10 -39.28 -7.31 -20.08
CA ARG A 10 -39.15 -8.26 -21.17
C ARG A 10 -39.24 -7.48 -22.48
N TRP A 11 -38.30 -7.62 -23.35
CA TRP A 11 -38.43 -7.24 -24.74
C TRP A 11 -38.30 -8.47 -25.62
N LEU A 12 -39.43 -8.74 -26.29
CA LEU A 12 -39.64 -9.78 -27.28
C LEU A 12 -38.87 -9.46 -28.57
N LEU A 13 -38.40 -10.52 -29.18
CA LEU A 13 -37.86 -10.58 -30.54
C LEU A 13 -38.92 -10.24 -31.59
N PRO A 14 -38.49 -9.82 -32.80
CA PRO A 14 -39.10 -10.46 -33.96
C PRO A 14 -38.07 -11.13 -34.89
N VAL A 15 -38.53 -12.24 -35.35
CA VAL A 15 -38.05 -13.09 -36.41
C VAL A 15 -38.16 -12.36 -37.75
N GLY A 16 -37.21 -12.59 -38.66
CA GLY A 16 -37.47 -12.51 -40.08
C GLY A 16 -36.48 -11.67 -40.87
N SER A 17 -35.57 -12.25 -41.57
CA SER A 17 -35.63 -12.33 -43.03
C SER A 17 -34.37 -12.90 -43.64
N LEU A 18 -34.60 -13.90 -44.40
CA LEU A 18 -33.71 -14.64 -45.29
C LEU A 18 -33.24 -13.71 -46.44
N ILE A 19 -31.96 -13.51 -46.64
CA ILE A 19 -31.38 -13.08 -47.91
C ILE A 19 -30.15 -13.87 -48.22
N MET A 20 -30.22 -14.52 -49.39
CA MET A 20 -29.23 -15.32 -50.07
C MET A 20 -27.91 -14.56 -50.38
N GLY A 21 -26.82 -15.29 -50.21
CA GLY A 21 -25.79 -15.44 -51.24
C GLY A 21 -24.85 -14.24 -51.49
N VAL A 22 -23.66 -14.36 -50.95
CA VAL A 22 -22.44 -14.16 -51.73
C VAL A 22 -21.35 -14.99 -51.04
N THR A 23 -20.91 -16.04 -51.70
CA THR A 23 -19.72 -16.79 -51.32
C THR A 23 -18.49 -15.98 -51.71
N LEU A 24 -18.00 -15.17 -50.79
CA LEU A 24 -16.66 -14.62 -50.92
C LEU A 24 -15.69 -15.61 -50.26
N THR A 25 -15.00 -16.39 -51.07
CA THR A 25 -13.89 -17.21 -50.65
C THR A 25 -12.73 -16.30 -50.23
N ALA A 26 -12.78 -15.90 -48.96
CA ALA A 26 -11.60 -15.30 -48.35
C ALA A 26 -10.58 -16.39 -48.07
N ALA A 27 -9.44 -16.33 -48.76
CA ALA A 27 -8.30 -17.14 -48.43
C ALA A 27 -7.91 -17.00 -46.95
N PRO A 28 -7.56 -18.10 -46.27
CA PRO A 28 -7.09 -17.98 -44.88
C PRO A 28 -5.77 -17.18 -44.89
N VAL A 29 -5.82 -15.97 -44.37
CA VAL A 29 -4.60 -15.26 -43.98
C VAL A 29 -3.90 -16.09 -42.92
N PRO A 30 -2.65 -16.47 -43.08
CA PRO A 30 -1.94 -17.12 -42.00
C PRO A 30 -1.88 -16.12 -40.85
N ARG A 31 -2.62 -16.42 -39.77
CA ARG A 31 -2.36 -15.78 -38.50
C ARG A 31 -0.90 -16.11 -38.15
N HIS A 32 -0.05 -15.10 -38.20
CA HIS A 32 1.18 -15.14 -37.46
C HIS A 32 0.74 -15.36 -36.00
N GLN A 33 0.85 -16.60 -35.56
CA GLN A 33 0.96 -16.87 -34.14
C GLN A 33 2.32 -16.29 -33.77
N ASP A 34 2.33 -15.07 -33.21
CA ASP A 34 3.42 -14.65 -32.38
C ASP A 34 3.65 -15.79 -31.40
N PRO A 35 4.88 -16.29 -31.26
CA PRO A 35 5.16 -17.24 -30.20
C PRO A 35 4.74 -16.51 -28.91
N GLN A 36 3.62 -16.95 -28.33
CA GLN A 36 3.19 -16.51 -27.02
C GLN A 36 4.39 -16.77 -26.10
N GLN A 37 5.11 -15.71 -25.84
CA GLN A 37 6.06 -15.67 -24.78
C GLN A 37 5.28 -16.12 -23.55
N PRO A 38 5.60 -17.25 -22.93
CA PRO A 38 4.85 -17.70 -21.77
C PRO A 38 4.83 -16.54 -20.79
N ALA A 39 3.63 -16.17 -20.36
CA ALA A 39 3.46 -15.14 -19.35
C ALA A 39 4.44 -15.44 -18.21
N PRO A 40 5.21 -14.46 -17.74
CA PRO A 40 6.20 -14.69 -16.71
C PRO A 40 5.51 -15.37 -15.53
N ASP A 41 5.97 -16.59 -15.22
CA ASP A 41 5.43 -17.35 -14.09
C ASP A 41 5.88 -16.68 -12.79
N ASN A 42 5.06 -15.76 -12.32
CA ASN A 42 5.26 -15.05 -11.05
C ASN A 42 4.99 -15.93 -9.82
N THR A 43 4.61 -17.18 -10.02
CA THR A 43 4.23 -18.08 -8.92
C THR A 43 5.40 -18.41 -8.01
N LYS A 44 6.62 -18.51 -8.57
CA LYS A 44 7.85 -18.75 -7.78
C LYS A 44 8.39 -17.45 -7.18
N GLN A 45 8.24 -16.33 -7.87
CA GLN A 45 8.65 -15.02 -7.38
C GLN A 45 7.75 -14.55 -6.23
N ASN A 46 6.46 -14.87 -6.27
CA ASN A 46 5.53 -14.58 -5.19
C ASN A 46 5.72 -15.49 -3.95
N LYS A 47 6.34 -16.66 -4.10
CA LYS A 47 6.68 -17.52 -2.96
C LYS A 47 7.91 -17.06 -2.20
N ASN A 48 8.85 -16.39 -2.86
CA ASN A 48 10.09 -15.90 -2.25
C ASN A 48 10.06 -14.41 -1.90
N GLN A 49 9.11 -13.66 -2.44
CA GLN A 49 8.80 -12.37 -1.88
C GLN A 49 7.80 -12.62 -0.76
N THR A 50 8.16 -12.20 0.44
CA THR A 50 7.26 -12.11 1.58
C THR A 50 6.22 -11.03 1.23
N ASN A 51 5.40 -11.30 0.21
CA ASN A 51 4.22 -10.50 -0.04
C ASN A 51 3.29 -10.77 1.14
N PRO A 52 3.02 -9.79 1.98
CA PRO A 52 2.12 -9.98 3.09
C PRO A 52 0.79 -10.49 2.56
N SER A 53 0.29 -11.58 3.14
CA SER A 53 -1.06 -12.06 2.88
C SER A 53 -2.07 -10.94 3.15
N ALA A 54 -3.30 -11.07 2.64
CA ALA A 54 -4.34 -10.07 2.87
C ALA A 54 -4.54 -9.75 4.37
N ASP A 55 -4.31 -10.73 5.24
CA ASP A 55 -4.36 -10.55 6.69
C ASP A 55 -3.16 -9.78 7.23
N GLN A 56 -1.97 -10.03 6.70
CA GLN A 56 -0.77 -9.24 7.01
C GLN A 56 -0.87 -7.81 6.46
N GLN A 57 -1.56 -7.59 5.35
CA GLN A 57 -1.85 -6.24 4.85
C GLN A 57 -2.80 -5.47 5.76
N LYS A 58 -3.74 -6.12 6.42
CA LYS A 58 -4.59 -5.49 7.43
C LYS A 58 -3.81 -5.10 8.68
N MET A 59 -2.94 -5.98 9.17
CA MET A 59 -2.03 -5.68 10.28
C MET A 59 -1.10 -4.52 9.92
N ASN A 60 -0.51 -4.54 8.71
CA ASN A 60 0.31 -3.44 8.22
C ASN A 60 -0.44 -2.11 8.01
N ALA A 61 -1.77 -2.11 7.96
CA ALA A 61 -2.54 -0.87 7.88
C ALA A 61 -2.53 -0.09 9.21
N ALA A 62 -2.64 -0.80 10.34
CA ALA A 62 -2.52 -0.19 11.66
C ALA A 62 -1.12 0.35 11.92
N ASP A 63 -0.09 -0.41 11.56
CA ASP A 63 1.31 0.01 11.68
C ASP A 63 1.63 1.20 10.79
N ARG A 64 1.07 1.26 9.58
CA ARG A 64 1.21 2.42 8.70
C ARG A 64 0.55 3.67 9.28
N GLU A 65 -0.62 3.52 9.86
CA GLU A 65 -1.32 4.64 10.50
C GLU A 65 -0.56 5.13 11.74
N LEU A 66 -0.01 4.21 12.52
CA LEU A 66 0.84 4.52 13.66
C LEU A 66 2.10 5.29 13.22
N THR A 67 2.80 4.80 12.20
CA THR A 67 3.95 5.49 11.59
C THR A 67 3.57 6.89 11.11
N ARG A 68 2.41 7.03 10.46
CA ARG A 68 1.92 8.34 9.97
C ARG A 68 1.66 9.31 11.12
N LYS A 69 1.01 8.86 12.21
CA LYS A 69 0.75 9.69 13.39
C LYS A 69 2.03 10.20 14.01
N ILE A 70 3.02 9.31 14.20
CA ILE A 70 4.30 9.68 14.78
C ILE A 70 5.04 10.65 13.85
N ARG A 71 5.08 10.37 12.55
CA ARG A 71 5.74 11.25 11.58
C ARG A 71 5.10 12.63 11.53
N LYS A 72 3.77 12.68 11.57
CA LYS A 72 3.05 13.95 11.62
C LYS A 72 3.39 14.73 12.89
N ALA A 73 3.39 14.10 14.04
CA ALA A 73 3.71 14.74 15.32
C ALA A 73 5.16 15.28 15.37
N ILE A 74 6.08 14.61 14.69
CA ILE A 74 7.47 15.06 14.56
C ILE A 74 7.56 16.23 13.56
N HIS A 75 6.86 16.14 12.43
CA HIS A 75 6.89 17.16 11.40
C HIS A 75 6.23 18.48 11.83
N ASP A 76 5.18 18.40 12.64
CA ASP A 76 4.43 19.57 13.14
C ASP A 76 5.21 20.32 14.24
N ASP A 77 6.27 19.73 14.76
CA ASP A 77 7.08 20.37 15.81
C ASP A 77 8.27 21.14 15.19
N SER A 78 8.12 22.45 15.10
CA SER A 78 9.12 23.35 14.57
C SER A 78 10.38 23.50 15.45
N ASN A 79 10.37 22.99 16.68
CA ASN A 79 11.53 23.01 17.56
C ASN A 79 12.51 21.87 17.26
N LEU A 80 12.07 20.89 16.48
CA LEU A 80 12.90 19.78 16.08
C LEU A 80 13.79 20.13 14.89
N SER A 81 15.03 19.66 14.92
CA SER A 81 15.98 19.90 13.84
C SER A 81 15.64 19.11 12.58
N THR A 82 16.26 19.48 11.45
CA THR A 82 16.19 18.73 10.20
C THR A 82 16.65 17.28 10.37
N TYR A 83 17.57 17.01 11.30
CA TYR A 83 17.99 15.63 11.62
C TYR A 83 16.83 14.82 12.18
N ALA A 84 16.09 15.38 13.12
CA ALA A 84 14.92 14.77 13.71
C ALA A 84 13.81 14.44 12.68
N HIS A 85 13.63 15.30 11.69
CA HIS A 85 12.68 15.05 10.60
C HIS A 85 13.09 13.91 9.65
N ASN A 86 14.36 13.54 9.63
CA ASN A 86 14.90 12.49 8.76
C ASN A 86 15.11 11.15 9.47
N ILE A 87 14.61 10.98 10.68
CA ILE A 87 14.70 9.70 11.39
C ILE A 87 13.84 8.64 10.71
N LYS A 88 14.27 7.39 10.88
CA LYS A 88 13.53 6.22 10.43
C LYS A 88 12.60 5.74 11.54
N ILE A 89 11.32 5.63 11.22
CA ILE A 89 10.28 5.09 12.09
C ILE A 89 9.88 3.73 11.52
N ILE A 90 10.04 2.68 12.30
CA ILE A 90 9.68 1.30 11.94
C ILE A 90 8.57 0.88 12.89
N SER A 91 7.40 0.60 12.33
CA SER A 91 6.27 0.05 13.11
C SER A 91 6.02 -1.38 12.65
N GLN A 92 5.91 -2.29 13.60
CA GLN A 92 5.64 -3.69 13.36
C GLN A 92 4.87 -4.28 14.54
N ASP A 93 3.69 -4.82 14.27
CA ASP A 93 2.80 -5.42 15.28
C ASP A 93 2.52 -4.48 16.47
N GLY A 94 2.33 -3.19 16.18
CA GLY A 94 2.10 -2.15 17.19
C GLY A 94 3.35 -1.68 17.93
N LYS A 95 4.50 -2.31 17.71
CA LYS A 95 5.79 -1.86 18.26
C LYS A 95 6.45 -0.86 17.33
N VAL A 96 7.09 0.14 17.89
CA VAL A 96 7.77 1.22 17.16
C VAL A 96 9.25 1.23 17.52
N THR A 97 10.09 1.22 16.50
CA THR A 97 11.53 1.43 16.64
C THR A 97 11.91 2.74 15.96
N LEU A 98 12.55 3.63 16.69
CA LEU A 98 13.05 4.91 16.21
C LEU A 98 14.55 4.78 15.95
N ARG A 99 15.00 5.11 14.74
CA ARG A 99 16.41 5.06 14.35
C ARG A 99 16.82 6.31 13.59
N GLY A 100 18.02 6.78 13.88
CA GLY A 100 18.60 7.88 13.11
C GLY A 100 19.34 8.87 13.98
N PRO A 101 19.98 9.85 13.34
CA PRO A 101 20.70 10.91 14.05
C PRO A 101 19.71 11.98 14.54
N VAL A 102 19.98 12.50 15.73
CA VAL A 102 19.35 13.68 16.31
C VAL A 102 20.41 14.66 16.76
N ARG A 103 20.06 15.92 17.00
CA ARG A 103 21.02 16.97 17.35
C ARG A 103 21.39 16.98 18.83
N SER A 104 20.45 16.58 19.70
CA SER A 104 20.64 16.58 21.14
C SER A 104 19.87 15.46 21.83
N GLU A 105 20.19 15.20 23.09
CA GLU A 105 19.41 14.28 23.93
C GLU A 105 18.00 14.80 24.21
N GLU A 106 17.80 16.11 24.22
CA GLU A 106 16.47 16.73 24.36
C GLU A 106 15.58 16.38 23.17
N GLU A 107 16.12 16.47 21.94
CA GLU A 107 15.39 16.03 20.74
C GLU A 107 15.06 14.55 20.80
N LYS A 108 16.00 13.73 21.24
CA LYS A 108 15.79 12.28 21.38
C LYS A 108 14.62 11.99 22.33
N THR A 109 14.61 12.64 23.50
CA THR A 109 13.53 12.50 24.49
C THR A 109 12.20 13.03 23.97
N ASN A 110 12.20 14.15 23.28
CA ASN A 110 10.98 14.73 22.69
C ASN A 110 10.37 13.81 21.63
N ILE A 111 11.19 13.25 20.75
CA ILE A 111 10.75 12.31 19.71
C ILE A 111 10.20 11.03 20.34
N GLU A 112 10.89 10.51 21.36
CA GLU A 112 10.41 9.34 22.11
C GLU A 112 9.05 9.60 22.74
N ALA A 113 8.86 10.74 23.40
CA ALA A 113 7.57 11.12 23.99
C ALA A 113 6.43 11.16 22.97
N LYS A 114 6.70 11.64 21.75
CA LYS A 114 5.71 11.65 20.65
C LYS A 114 5.38 10.22 20.17
N ALA A 115 6.37 9.35 20.11
CA ALA A 115 6.15 7.95 19.75
C ALA A 115 5.39 7.20 20.85
N VAL A 116 5.72 7.44 22.11
CA VAL A 116 5.03 6.89 23.29
C VAL A 116 3.56 7.34 23.32
N ALA A 117 3.29 8.60 23.03
CA ALA A 117 1.91 9.11 22.95
C ALA A 117 1.06 8.42 21.87
N ALA A 118 1.71 7.91 20.81
CA ALA A 118 1.02 7.24 19.71
C ALA A 118 0.93 5.72 19.88
N ALA A 119 1.98 5.06 20.40
CA ALA A 119 2.13 3.60 20.45
C ALA A 119 1.97 3.02 21.86
N GLY A 120 2.11 3.85 22.89
CA GLY A 120 2.23 3.43 24.28
C GLY A 120 3.69 3.19 24.71
N GLN A 121 3.93 3.36 26.00
CA GLN A 121 5.29 3.36 26.57
C GLN A 121 6.04 2.04 26.34
N ASP A 122 5.35 0.91 26.51
CA ASP A 122 5.97 -0.42 26.41
C ASP A 122 6.24 -0.86 24.96
N ASN A 123 5.78 -0.07 24.01
CA ASN A 123 5.86 -0.40 22.60
C ASN A 123 6.89 0.43 21.82
N VAL A 124 7.67 1.26 22.47
CA VAL A 124 8.65 2.13 21.81
C VAL A 124 10.08 1.72 22.17
N SER A 125 10.87 1.45 21.14
CA SER A 125 12.32 1.24 21.22
C SER A 125 13.05 2.45 20.65
N ASN A 126 13.79 3.16 21.48
CA ASN A 126 14.52 4.35 21.07
C ASN A 126 15.99 4.02 20.75
N GLU A 127 16.30 3.92 19.46
CA GLU A 127 17.65 3.70 18.93
C GLU A 127 18.20 4.96 18.23
N LEU A 128 17.76 6.14 18.66
CA LEU A 128 18.25 7.41 18.14
C LEU A 128 19.66 7.70 18.69
N GLN A 129 20.49 8.27 17.86
CA GLN A 129 21.87 8.63 18.18
C GLN A 129 22.08 10.12 18.07
N VAL A 130 22.69 10.73 19.08
CA VAL A 130 23.07 12.13 19.02
C VAL A 130 24.23 12.28 18.04
N ALA A 131 23.99 12.97 16.93
CA ALA A 131 25.05 13.24 15.95
C ALA A 131 26.00 14.32 16.47
N PRO A 132 27.31 14.14 16.28
CA PRO A 132 28.26 15.20 16.62
C PRO A 132 27.97 16.46 15.80
N PRO A 133 28.19 17.67 16.36
CA PRO A 133 28.03 18.90 15.63
C PRO A 133 28.91 18.86 14.36
N LYS A 134 28.33 19.18 13.22
CA LYS A 134 29.14 19.40 12.01
C LYS A 134 29.93 20.70 12.19
N ASN A 135 31.24 20.59 12.26
CA ASN A 135 32.16 21.71 12.13
C ASN A 135 32.10 22.27 10.71
#